data_b5cdebb56fb455ee6ddef1f2221db4ef
#
_entry.id   b5cdebb56fb455ee6ddef1f2221db4ef
#
_cell.length_a   1.000
_cell.length_b   1.000
_cell.length_c   1.000
_cell.angle_alpha   90.00
_cell.angle_beta   90.00
_cell.angle_gamma   90.00
#
_symmetry.space_group_name_H-M   'P 1'
#
loop_
_entity.id
_entity.type
_entity.pdbx_description
1 polymer ?
#
loop_
_entity_poly.entity_id
_entity_poly.type
_entity_poly.pdbx_seq_one_letter_code
_entity_poly.pdbx_strand_id
1 'polypeptide(L)'
;MISIEERQFGAVSTLIVTPGGQEQTLLPTVFVYHGWTHRKESELMLANFLAKAGFRVVLPDAKYHGKRHGSQMFSELMFEFWQIVMQSVDEFGPLVAALQAEGLVDPERIGVTGTSMGGITTDAILARYPNVKVGVDKIGSPMPVAFAKWQTSQLPQSIQERYQNQIETTLADLAEYDLALNAERLAGRPLHFYHGTADPMVPYQFTADFITQITEDETPATKQVTLTTENNGQHKVSDEAQLDTVTFMQAHLK
;
A
#
# COMPACT_ATOMS: atom_id res chain seq x y z
N MET A 1 23.46 -13.00 2.28
CA MET A 1 23.85 -11.57 2.28
C MET A 1 22.80 -10.81 1.47
N ILE A 2 22.49 -9.57 1.82
CA ILE A 2 21.62 -8.68 1.02
C ILE A 2 22.43 -7.44 0.64
N SER A 3 22.05 -6.79 -0.46
CA SER A 3 22.54 -5.48 -0.90
C SER A 3 21.45 -4.44 -0.65
N ILE A 4 21.81 -3.24 -0.23
CA ILE A 4 20.89 -2.11 -0.04
C ILE A 4 21.50 -0.93 -0.80
N GLU A 5 20.75 -0.41 -1.76
CA GLU A 5 21.12 0.75 -2.56
C GLU A 5 20.07 1.84 -2.40
N GLU A 6 20.51 3.07 -2.20
CA GLU A 6 19.61 4.21 -2.24
C GLU A 6 19.65 4.87 -3.62
N ARG A 7 18.47 5.09 -4.20
CA ARG A 7 18.33 5.66 -5.54
C ARG A 7 17.27 6.76 -5.58
N GLN A 8 17.42 7.62 -6.56
CA GLN A 8 16.49 8.71 -6.82
C GLN A 8 15.83 8.52 -8.19
N PHE A 9 14.49 8.48 -8.22
CA PHE A 9 13.68 8.39 -9.42
C PHE A 9 12.80 9.63 -9.54
N GLY A 10 13.23 10.63 -10.31
CA GLY A 10 12.59 11.96 -10.31
C GLY A 10 12.58 12.55 -8.89
N ALA A 11 11.39 12.81 -8.35
CA ALA A 11 11.23 13.32 -6.97
C ALA A 11 11.18 12.19 -5.91
N VAL A 12 11.18 10.91 -6.30
CA VAL A 12 10.98 9.78 -5.39
C VAL A 12 12.33 9.24 -4.90
N SER A 13 12.64 9.45 -3.62
CA SER A 13 13.75 8.80 -2.94
C SER A 13 13.36 7.35 -2.60
N THR A 14 14.21 6.39 -2.95
CA THR A 14 13.87 4.96 -2.91
C THR A 14 15.04 4.16 -2.36
N LEU A 15 14.77 3.16 -1.51
CA LEU A 15 15.71 2.08 -1.23
C LEU A 15 15.40 0.88 -2.13
N ILE A 16 16.44 0.27 -2.67
CA ILE A 16 16.35 -1.03 -3.36
C ILE A 16 17.12 -2.05 -2.54
N VAL A 17 16.42 -3.08 -2.09
CA VAL A 17 17.00 -4.19 -1.32
C VAL A 17 16.97 -5.44 -2.18
N THR A 18 18.13 -6.07 -2.39
CA THR A 18 18.30 -7.18 -3.35
C THR A 18 19.10 -8.31 -2.71
N PRO A 19 18.86 -9.58 -3.06
CA PRO A 19 19.77 -10.67 -2.71
C PRO A 19 21.18 -10.34 -3.19
N GLY A 20 22.18 -10.49 -2.31
CA GLY A 20 23.57 -10.13 -2.62
C GLY A 20 24.12 -10.92 -3.80
N GLY A 21 24.75 -10.20 -4.71
CA GLY A 21 25.27 -10.75 -5.97
C GLY A 21 24.24 -10.85 -7.09
N GLN A 22 22.98 -10.40 -6.85
CA GLN A 22 21.90 -10.40 -7.85
C GLN A 22 21.40 -8.99 -8.19
N GLU A 23 22.20 -7.96 -7.93
CA GLU A 23 21.83 -6.54 -8.08
C GLU A 23 21.42 -6.19 -9.52
N GLN A 24 22.01 -6.90 -10.51
CA GLN A 24 21.75 -6.70 -11.95
C GLN A 24 20.89 -7.83 -12.55
N THR A 25 20.34 -8.71 -11.72
CA THR A 25 19.51 -9.83 -12.18
C THR A 25 18.06 -9.40 -12.32
N LEU A 26 17.37 -9.85 -13.36
CA LEU A 26 15.92 -9.70 -13.50
C LEU A 26 15.23 -10.57 -12.45
N LEU A 27 14.63 -9.93 -11.44
CA LEU A 27 14.01 -10.60 -10.31
C LEU A 27 12.51 -10.28 -10.19
N PRO A 28 11.72 -11.20 -9.60
CA PRO A 28 10.40 -10.83 -9.12
C PRO A 28 10.55 -9.71 -8.07
N THR A 29 9.69 -8.69 -8.16
CA THR A 29 9.89 -7.45 -7.42
C THR A 29 8.68 -7.12 -6.56
N VAL A 30 8.91 -6.78 -5.30
CA VAL A 30 7.88 -6.35 -4.35
C VAL A 30 8.10 -4.88 -3.99
N PHE A 31 7.09 -4.05 -4.24
CA PHE A 31 7.06 -2.66 -3.79
C PHE A 31 6.47 -2.61 -2.39
N VAL A 32 7.14 -1.91 -1.46
CA VAL A 32 6.75 -1.85 -0.04
C VAL A 32 6.56 -0.40 0.38
N TYR A 33 5.34 -0.06 0.76
CA TYR A 33 4.94 1.29 1.15
C TYR A 33 4.82 1.44 2.67
N HIS A 34 5.46 2.47 3.21
CA HIS A 34 5.47 2.77 4.64
C HIS A 34 4.17 3.45 5.11
N GLY A 35 3.93 3.45 6.43
CA GLY A 35 2.82 4.13 7.07
C GLY A 35 3.01 5.65 7.22
N TRP A 36 1.94 6.34 7.62
CA TRP A 36 1.96 7.76 7.97
C TRP A 36 3.00 8.06 9.05
N THR A 37 3.71 9.17 8.94
CA THR A 37 4.83 9.59 9.79
C THR A 37 6.09 8.72 9.72
N HIS A 38 6.04 7.60 9.02
CA HIS A 38 7.18 6.69 8.81
C HIS A 38 7.98 7.10 7.58
N ARG A 39 8.91 6.25 7.16
CA ARG A 39 9.76 6.42 5.99
C ARG A 39 10.19 5.06 5.44
N LYS A 40 10.77 5.04 4.27
CA LYS A 40 11.19 3.79 3.60
C LYS A 40 12.05 2.87 4.48
N GLU A 41 12.92 3.43 5.34
CA GLU A 41 13.75 2.64 6.24
C GLU A 41 12.96 1.90 7.34
N SER A 42 11.74 2.33 7.63
CA SER A 42 10.86 1.66 8.60
C SER A 42 10.45 0.25 8.15
N GLU A 43 10.49 -0.01 6.85
CA GLU A 43 10.11 -1.29 6.26
C GLU A 43 11.32 -2.22 5.98
N LEU A 44 12.53 -1.87 6.44
CA LEU A 44 13.76 -2.64 6.17
C LEU A 44 13.73 -4.06 6.76
N MET A 45 12.99 -4.30 7.83
CA MET A 45 12.85 -5.65 8.39
C MET A 45 12.12 -6.57 7.40
N LEU A 46 10.96 -6.16 6.91
CA LEU A 46 10.21 -6.90 5.87
C LEU A 46 11.02 -7.02 4.59
N ALA A 47 11.66 -5.93 4.16
CA ALA A 47 12.49 -5.94 2.96
C ALA A 47 13.66 -6.95 3.04
N ASN A 48 14.28 -7.10 4.22
CA ASN A 48 15.31 -8.12 4.44
C ASN A 48 14.75 -9.55 4.32
N PHE A 49 13.56 -9.81 4.86
CA PHE A 49 12.93 -11.12 4.73
C PHE A 49 12.56 -11.43 3.28
N LEU A 50 11.96 -10.49 2.56
CA LEU A 50 11.61 -10.62 1.16
C LEU A 50 12.86 -10.81 0.28
N ALA A 51 13.92 -10.04 0.50
CA ALA A 51 15.17 -10.19 -0.25
C ALA A 51 15.83 -11.57 0.00
N LYS A 52 15.85 -12.06 1.25
CA LYS A 52 16.29 -13.44 1.56
C LYS A 52 15.42 -14.49 0.90
N ALA A 53 14.14 -14.20 0.66
CA ALA A 53 13.23 -15.06 -0.07
C ALA A 53 13.41 -15.00 -1.60
N GLY A 54 14.31 -14.16 -2.12
CA GLY A 54 14.70 -14.09 -3.53
C GLY A 54 14.03 -12.98 -4.33
N PHE A 55 13.39 -12.01 -3.66
CA PHE A 55 12.77 -10.86 -4.30
C PHE A 55 13.71 -9.65 -4.36
N ARG A 56 13.59 -8.83 -5.40
CA ARG A 56 13.98 -7.42 -5.31
C ARG A 56 12.89 -6.68 -4.56
N VAL A 57 13.27 -5.82 -3.61
CA VAL A 57 12.34 -5.01 -2.82
C VAL A 57 12.60 -3.54 -3.08
N VAL A 58 11.55 -2.81 -3.42
CA VAL A 58 11.60 -1.39 -3.74
C VAL A 58 10.78 -0.63 -2.70
N LEU A 59 11.43 0.27 -1.97
CA LEU A 59 10.83 1.02 -0.86
C LEU A 59 10.89 2.52 -1.17
N PRO A 60 9.86 3.12 -1.76
CA PRO A 60 9.81 4.56 -1.99
C PRO A 60 9.43 5.34 -0.72
N ASP A 61 9.98 6.54 -0.55
CA ASP A 61 9.42 7.52 0.37
C ASP A 61 8.17 8.16 -0.26
N ALA A 62 7.08 8.23 0.48
CA ALA A 62 5.92 9.03 0.09
C ALA A 62 6.25 10.53 0.14
N LYS A 63 5.48 11.36 -0.58
CA LYS A 63 5.60 12.82 -0.50
C LYS A 63 5.55 13.29 0.96
N TYR A 64 6.38 14.26 1.31
CA TYR A 64 6.53 14.80 2.67
C TYR A 64 7.04 13.80 3.74
N HIS A 65 7.53 12.63 3.33
CA HIS A 65 8.09 11.64 4.25
C HIS A 65 9.56 11.35 3.93
N GLY A 66 10.29 10.83 4.91
CA GLY A 66 11.69 10.44 4.75
C GLY A 66 12.56 11.56 4.15
N LYS A 67 13.27 11.27 3.07
CA LYS A 67 14.08 12.27 2.36
C LYS A 67 13.29 13.30 1.54
N ARG A 68 11.99 13.11 1.42
CA ARG A 68 11.06 14.05 0.79
C ARG A 68 10.36 14.96 1.81
N HIS A 69 10.68 14.80 3.10
CA HIS A 69 10.12 15.64 4.17
C HIS A 69 10.66 17.08 4.04
N GLY A 70 9.73 18.03 4.07
CA GLY A 70 10.04 19.46 4.08
C GLY A 70 10.09 20.02 5.51
N SER A 71 9.80 21.31 5.66
CA SER A 71 9.73 22.01 6.96
C SER A 71 8.37 21.85 7.67
N GLN A 72 7.35 21.30 6.98
CA GLN A 72 6.00 21.17 7.52
C GLN A 72 5.94 20.12 8.63
N MET A 73 5.15 20.38 9.67
CA MET A 73 4.83 19.38 10.69
C MET A 73 3.76 18.40 10.16
N PHE A 74 3.79 17.14 10.59
CA PHE A 74 2.78 16.15 10.19
C PHE A 74 1.35 16.55 10.57
N SER A 75 1.17 17.32 11.66
CA SER A 75 -0.14 17.89 12.02
C SER A 75 -0.69 18.87 10.98
N GLU A 76 0.18 19.57 10.23
CA GLU A 76 -0.21 20.45 9.13
C GLU A 76 -0.52 19.67 7.87
N LEU A 77 0.12 18.49 7.69
CA LEU A 77 -0.03 17.62 6.54
C LEU A 77 -1.26 16.70 6.60
N MET A 78 -2.02 16.70 7.72
CA MET A 78 -3.21 15.85 7.86
C MET A 78 -4.23 16.06 6.72
N PHE A 79 -4.39 17.29 6.26
CA PHE A 79 -5.29 17.61 5.14
C PHE A 79 -4.74 17.19 3.77
N GLU A 80 -3.43 16.87 3.69
CA GLU A 80 -2.76 16.37 2.50
C GLU A 80 -2.73 14.83 2.43
N PHE A 81 -3.23 14.14 3.47
CA PHE A 81 -3.12 12.68 3.60
C PHE A 81 -3.57 11.95 2.33
N TRP A 82 -4.76 12.25 1.83
CA TRP A 82 -5.29 11.59 0.63
C TRP A 82 -4.55 11.96 -0.65
N GLN A 83 -4.08 13.20 -0.75
CA GLN A 83 -3.23 13.62 -1.88
C GLN A 83 -1.88 12.90 -1.87
N ILE A 84 -1.33 12.62 -0.69
CA ILE A 84 -0.09 11.84 -0.53
C ILE A 84 -0.30 10.39 -0.96
N VAL A 85 -1.42 9.78 -0.58
CA VAL A 85 -1.79 8.42 -1.02
C VAL A 85 -1.93 8.38 -2.54
N MET A 86 -2.77 9.22 -3.12
CA MET A 86 -2.99 9.28 -4.58
C MET A 86 -1.68 9.51 -5.34
N GLN A 87 -0.84 10.45 -4.88
CA GLN A 87 0.45 10.70 -5.49
C GLN A 87 1.38 9.48 -5.41
N SER A 88 1.40 8.75 -4.31
CA SER A 88 2.21 7.52 -4.19
C SER A 88 1.77 6.45 -5.20
N VAL A 89 0.46 6.37 -5.45
CA VAL A 89 -0.11 5.48 -6.49
C VAL A 89 0.29 5.94 -7.89
N ASP A 90 0.19 7.24 -8.18
CA ASP A 90 0.52 7.78 -9.51
C ASP A 90 2.03 7.69 -9.81
N GLU A 91 2.88 7.75 -8.78
CA GLU A 91 4.34 7.58 -8.89
C GLU A 91 4.75 6.11 -9.13
N PHE A 92 3.88 5.12 -8.85
CA PHE A 92 4.18 3.70 -9.02
C PHE A 92 4.51 3.34 -10.47
N GLY A 93 3.68 3.71 -11.43
CA GLY A 93 3.89 3.39 -12.84
C GLY A 93 5.23 3.92 -13.40
N PRO A 94 5.54 5.20 -13.25
CA PRO A 94 6.85 5.77 -13.60
C PRO A 94 8.04 5.07 -12.93
N LEU A 95 7.93 4.69 -11.65
CA LEU A 95 8.97 3.98 -10.93
C LEU A 95 9.20 2.57 -11.48
N VAL A 96 8.12 1.82 -11.75
CA VAL A 96 8.19 0.52 -12.42
C VAL A 96 8.84 0.65 -13.80
N ALA A 97 8.42 1.62 -14.61
CA ALA A 97 8.96 1.83 -15.96
C ALA A 97 10.46 2.14 -15.93
N ALA A 98 10.92 2.97 -15.00
CA ALA A 98 12.33 3.28 -14.84
C ALA A 98 13.17 2.05 -14.50
N LEU A 99 12.70 1.22 -13.57
CA LEU A 99 13.40 -0.02 -13.19
C LEU A 99 13.35 -1.09 -14.29
N GLN A 100 12.27 -1.16 -15.06
CA GLN A 100 12.16 -2.05 -16.22
C GLN A 100 13.11 -1.65 -17.33
N ALA A 101 13.29 -0.36 -17.60
CA ALA A 101 14.24 0.14 -18.59
C ALA A 101 15.69 -0.25 -18.27
N GLU A 102 16.00 -0.48 -17.00
CA GLU A 102 17.30 -0.97 -16.53
C GLU A 102 17.39 -2.51 -16.50
N GLY A 103 16.33 -3.24 -16.86
CA GLY A 103 16.29 -4.71 -16.83
C GLY A 103 16.23 -5.29 -15.40
N LEU A 104 15.78 -4.52 -14.41
CA LEU A 104 15.79 -4.91 -13.01
C LEU A 104 14.48 -5.54 -12.54
N VAL A 105 13.35 -5.20 -13.16
CA VAL A 105 12.00 -5.66 -12.78
C VAL A 105 11.39 -6.52 -13.87
N ASP A 106 10.96 -7.72 -13.50
CA ASP A 106 10.17 -8.59 -14.36
C ASP A 106 8.71 -8.09 -14.39
N PRO A 107 8.19 -7.64 -15.55
CA PRO A 107 6.85 -7.09 -15.67
C PRO A 107 5.75 -8.08 -15.31
N GLU A 108 6.02 -9.38 -15.42
CA GLU A 108 5.06 -10.44 -15.10
C GLU A 108 5.11 -10.87 -13.63
N ARG A 109 6.06 -10.35 -12.84
CA ARG A 109 6.25 -10.73 -11.44
C ARG A 109 6.42 -9.50 -10.54
N ILE A 110 5.37 -8.67 -10.45
CA ILE A 110 5.29 -7.48 -9.61
C ILE A 110 4.26 -7.70 -8.51
N GLY A 111 4.69 -7.57 -7.25
CA GLY A 111 3.84 -7.57 -6.07
C GLY A 111 3.89 -6.22 -5.34
N VAL A 112 2.89 -5.95 -4.52
CA VAL A 112 2.80 -4.73 -3.72
C VAL A 112 2.35 -5.05 -2.30
N THR A 113 2.93 -4.38 -1.30
CA THR A 113 2.50 -4.46 0.10
C THR A 113 2.78 -3.14 0.82
N GLY A 114 2.09 -2.92 1.92
CA GLY A 114 2.35 -1.76 2.76
C GLY A 114 1.65 -1.84 4.11
N THR A 115 1.95 -0.87 4.95
CA THR A 115 1.44 -0.79 6.31
C THR A 115 0.62 0.48 6.48
N SER A 116 -0.63 0.41 6.97
CA SER A 116 -1.50 1.57 7.27
C SER A 116 -1.71 2.44 6.00
N MET A 117 -1.24 3.67 5.95
CA MET A 117 -1.23 4.48 4.72
C MET A 117 -0.66 3.69 3.52
N GLY A 118 0.40 2.90 3.74
CA GLY A 118 0.98 2.04 2.72
C GLY A 118 0.07 0.86 2.32
N GLY A 119 -0.76 0.36 3.23
CA GLY A 119 -1.80 -0.63 2.95
C GLY A 119 -2.88 -0.06 2.03
N ILE A 120 -3.39 1.15 2.34
CA ILE A 120 -4.32 1.90 1.47
C ILE A 120 -3.70 2.12 0.08
N THR A 121 -2.41 2.51 0.04
CA THR A 121 -1.68 2.67 -1.23
C THR A 121 -1.59 1.36 -2.01
N THR A 122 -1.41 0.22 -1.33
CA THR A 122 -1.40 -1.12 -1.92
C THR A 122 -2.70 -1.44 -2.63
N ASP A 123 -3.83 -1.24 -1.96
CA ASP A 123 -5.16 -1.50 -2.51
C ASP A 123 -5.45 -0.60 -3.70
N ALA A 124 -5.11 0.69 -3.61
CA ALA A 124 -5.28 1.65 -4.69
C ALA A 124 -4.40 1.33 -5.91
N ILE A 125 -3.18 0.82 -5.71
CA ILE A 125 -2.33 0.32 -6.80
C ILE A 125 -2.98 -0.88 -7.47
N LEU A 126 -3.54 -1.84 -6.71
CA LEU A 126 -4.27 -2.98 -7.28
C LEU A 126 -5.50 -2.54 -8.07
N ALA A 127 -6.22 -1.51 -7.63
CA ALA A 127 -7.35 -0.96 -8.36
C ALA A 127 -6.94 -0.32 -9.71
N ARG A 128 -5.72 0.23 -9.82
CA ARG A 128 -5.29 1.01 -11.00
C ARG A 128 -4.33 0.31 -11.93
N TYR A 129 -3.54 -0.64 -11.45
CA TYR A 129 -2.44 -1.26 -12.22
C TYR A 129 -2.66 -2.77 -12.39
N PRO A 130 -3.16 -3.21 -13.55
CA PRO A 130 -3.47 -4.62 -13.80
C PRO A 130 -2.23 -5.52 -13.93
N ASN A 131 -1.05 -4.94 -14.14
CA ASN A 131 0.22 -5.66 -14.20
C ASN A 131 0.77 -6.08 -12.82
N VAL A 132 0.24 -5.56 -11.72
CA VAL A 132 0.54 -6.05 -10.38
C VAL A 132 -0.17 -7.39 -10.16
N LYS A 133 0.53 -8.41 -9.74
CA LYS A 133 0.03 -9.80 -9.68
C LYS A 133 -0.50 -10.21 -8.32
N VAL A 134 -0.03 -9.59 -7.25
CA VAL A 134 -0.37 -9.95 -5.87
C VAL A 134 -0.25 -8.74 -4.95
N GLY A 135 -1.10 -8.66 -3.93
CA GLY A 135 -1.05 -7.64 -2.89
C GLY A 135 -1.17 -8.19 -1.48
N VAL A 136 -0.58 -7.46 -0.52
CA VAL A 136 -0.81 -7.68 0.91
C VAL A 136 -1.02 -6.32 1.59
N ASP A 137 -2.24 -6.06 2.03
CA ASP A 137 -2.57 -4.90 2.87
C ASP A 137 -2.43 -5.25 4.35
N LYS A 138 -1.62 -4.49 5.07
CA LYS A 138 -1.47 -4.60 6.52
C LYS A 138 -2.06 -3.37 7.19
N ILE A 139 -3.18 -3.54 7.90
CA ILE A 139 -3.88 -2.50 8.67
C ILE A 139 -4.21 -1.22 7.85
N GLY A 140 -4.47 -1.38 6.55
CA GLY A 140 -4.95 -0.33 5.66
C GLY A 140 -6.48 -0.37 5.47
N SER A 141 -6.95 0.18 4.35
CA SER A 141 -8.38 0.18 4.02
C SER A 141 -8.59 0.10 2.51
N PRO A 142 -9.30 -0.91 2.01
CA PRO A 142 -9.70 -1.02 0.60
C PRO A 142 -10.82 -0.05 0.20
N MET A 143 -11.35 0.72 1.17
CA MET A 143 -12.48 1.63 1.02
C MET A 143 -12.08 3.09 1.33
N PRO A 144 -11.11 3.70 0.60
CA PRO A 144 -10.62 5.04 0.90
C PRO A 144 -11.70 6.13 0.86
N VAL A 145 -12.71 6.03 0.00
CA VAL A 145 -13.84 6.98 -0.03
C VAL A 145 -14.66 6.91 1.26
N ALA A 146 -15.00 5.70 1.72
CA ALA A 146 -15.76 5.51 2.96
C ALA A 146 -14.93 5.94 4.18
N PHE A 147 -13.63 5.61 4.19
CA PHE A 147 -12.72 6.01 5.26
C PHE A 147 -12.53 7.53 5.31
N ALA A 148 -12.36 8.21 4.17
CA ALA A 148 -12.27 9.67 4.10
C ALA A 148 -13.56 10.36 4.60
N LYS A 149 -14.73 9.82 4.27
CA LYS A 149 -16.02 10.30 4.80
C LYS A 149 -16.08 10.15 6.33
N TRP A 150 -15.66 8.99 6.84
CA TRP A 150 -15.62 8.75 8.29
C TRP A 150 -14.66 9.73 8.97
N GLN A 151 -13.43 9.91 8.45
CA GLN A 151 -12.49 10.89 9.01
C GLN A 151 -13.06 12.30 9.00
N THR A 152 -13.70 12.71 7.92
CA THR A 152 -14.36 14.03 7.82
C THR A 152 -15.46 14.19 8.85
N SER A 153 -16.26 13.15 9.10
CA SER A 153 -17.33 13.19 10.08
C SER A 153 -16.85 13.36 11.53
N GLN A 154 -15.58 13.07 11.81
CA GLN A 154 -14.96 13.31 13.13
C GLN A 154 -14.51 14.77 13.34
N LEU A 155 -14.48 15.57 12.26
CA LEU A 155 -14.10 16.98 12.35
C LEU A 155 -15.27 17.84 12.90
N PRO A 156 -14.97 18.96 13.59
CA PRO A 156 -16.00 19.95 13.95
C PRO A 156 -16.78 20.44 12.71
N GLN A 157 -18.09 20.63 12.86
CA GLN A 157 -18.95 21.06 11.76
C GLN A 157 -18.44 22.33 11.05
N SER A 158 -17.93 23.31 11.80
CA SER A 158 -17.36 24.54 11.23
C SER A 158 -16.14 24.29 10.32
N ILE A 159 -15.39 23.22 10.56
CA ILE A 159 -14.27 22.81 9.71
C ILE A 159 -14.82 22.11 8.47
N GLN A 160 -15.79 21.21 8.60
CA GLN A 160 -16.45 20.54 7.47
C GLN A 160 -17.05 21.57 6.50
N GLU A 161 -17.80 22.54 7.00
CA GLU A 161 -18.40 23.61 6.19
C GLU A 161 -17.35 24.49 5.50
N ARG A 162 -16.28 24.86 6.22
CA ARG A 162 -15.19 25.66 5.67
C ARG A 162 -14.45 25.01 4.51
N TYR A 163 -14.28 23.69 4.54
CA TYR A 163 -13.51 22.90 3.56
C TYR A 163 -14.41 22.02 2.68
N GLN A 164 -15.73 22.25 2.66
CA GLN A 164 -16.70 21.42 1.95
C GLN A 164 -16.31 21.13 0.52
N ASN A 165 -15.98 22.14 -0.28
CA ASN A 165 -15.61 21.96 -1.70
C ASN A 165 -14.33 21.10 -1.85
N GLN A 166 -13.34 21.29 -0.97
CA GLN A 166 -12.11 20.51 -1.00
C GLN A 166 -12.39 19.05 -0.63
N ILE A 167 -13.23 18.81 0.37
CA ILE A 167 -13.66 17.47 0.79
C ILE A 167 -14.38 16.77 -0.36
N GLU A 168 -15.35 17.42 -0.97
CA GLU A 168 -16.12 16.87 -2.11
C GLU A 168 -15.20 16.53 -3.30
N THR A 169 -14.27 17.41 -3.64
CA THR A 169 -13.29 17.16 -4.70
C THR A 169 -12.40 15.95 -4.34
N THR A 170 -11.86 15.90 -3.12
CA THR A 170 -11.02 14.78 -2.68
C THR A 170 -11.79 13.45 -2.71
N LEU A 171 -13.05 13.43 -2.28
CA LEU A 171 -13.89 12.21 -2.32
C LEU A 171 -14.17 11.76 -3.76
N ALA A 172 -14.38 12.69 -4.68
CA ALA A 172 -14.57 12.40 -6.09
C ALA A 172 -13.29 11.82 -6.73
N ASP A 173 -12.14 12.43 -6.44
CA ASP A 173 -10.84 11.97 -6.93
C ASP A 173 -10.50 10.57 -6.41
N LEU A 174 -10.80 10.30 -5.13
CA LEU A 174 -10.53 9.01 -4.50
C LEU A 174 -11.31 7.83 -5.11
N ALA A 175 -12.41 8.06 -5.80
CA ALA A 175 -13.24 7.00 -6.36
C ALA A 175 -12.47 6.06 -7.31
N GLU A 176 -11.51 6.59 -8.07
CA GLU A 176 -10.67 5.79 -8.96
C GLU A 176 -9.58 4.98 -8.24
N TYR A 177 -9.27 5.34 -7.00
CA TYR A 177 -8.28 4.69 -6.14
C TYR A 177 -8.95 3.71 -5.15
N ASP A 178 -10.27 3.69 -5.09
CA ASP A 178 -11.05 2.88 -4.16
C ASP A 178 -11.23 1.46 -4.70
N LEU A 179 -10.60 0.49 -4.02
CA LEU A 179 -10.65 -0.89 -4.45
C LEU A 179 -12.06 -1.48 -4.31
N ALA A 180 -12.83 -1.08 -3.30
CA ALA A 180 -14.19 -1.59 -3.11
C ALA A 180 -15.15 -1.10 -4.20
N LEU A 181 -14.97 0.13 -4.69
CA LEU A 181 -15.73 0.65 -5.83
C LEU A 181 -15.29 0.05 -7.17
N ASN A 182 -14.11 -0.58 -7.23
CA ASN A 182 -13.50 -1.13 -8.44
C ASN A 182 -13.05 -2.59 -8.24
N ALA A 183 -13.79 -3.38 -7.45
CA ALA A 183 -13.39 -4.72 -7.03
C ALA A 183 -13.22 -5.70 -8.22
N GLU A 184 -13.95 -5.50 -9.30
CA GLU A 184 -13.82 -6.25 -10.55
C GLU A 184 -12.41 -6.13 -11.18
N ARG A 185 -11.73 -5.02 -10.92
CA ARG A 185 -10.34 -4.78 -11.40
C ARG A 185 -9.31 -5.70 -10.75
N LEU A 186 -9.64 -6.38 -9.64
CA LEU A 186 -8.78 -7.44 -9.10
C LEU A 186 -8.58 -8.58 -10.10
N ALA A 187 -9.57 -8.87 -10.91
CA ALA A 187 -9.48 -9.86 -11.99
C ALA A 187 -8.93 -11.23 -11.55
N GLY A 188 -9.25 -11.66 -10.33
CA GLY A 188 -8.79 -12.92 -9.73
C GLY A 188 -7.38 -12.87 -9.12
N ARG A 189 -6.75 -11.71 -9.06
CA ARG A 189 -5.42 -11.56 -8.43
C ARG A 189 -5.49 -11.80 -6.92
N PRO A 190 -4.50 -12.52 -6.36
CA PRO A 190 -4.43 -12.74 -4.91
C PRO A 190 -4.24 -11.45 -4.13
N LEU A 191 -5.05 -11.27 -3.09
CA LEU A 191 -4.94 -10.17 -2.14
C LEU A 191 -5.15 -10.69 -0.73
N HIS A 192 -4.23 -10.37 0.16
CA HIS A 192 -4.33 -10.72 1.56
C HIS A 192 -4.42 -9.47 2.43
N PHE A 193 -5.37 -9.49 3.36
CA PHE A 193 -5.50 -8.48 4.42
C PHE A 193 -5.03 -9.04 5.76
N TYR A 194 -4.33 -8.20 6.52
CA TYR A 194 -4.08 -8.41 7.94
C TYR A 194 -4.62 -7.20 8.71
N HIS A 195 -5.52 -7.42 9.70
CA HIS A 195 -6.12 -6.30 10.43
C HIS A 195 -6.47 -6.67 11.89
N GLY A 196 -6.20 -5.74 12.82
CA GLY A 196 -6.60 -5.84 14.21
C GLY A 196 -8.03 -5.36 14.45
N THR A 197 -8.85 -6.11 15.20
CA THR A 197 -10.28 -5.78 15.40
C THR A 197 -10.53 -4.56 16.28
N ALA A 198 -9.53 -4.11 17.05
CA ALA A 198 -9.61 -2.94 17.93
C ALA A 198 -8.71 -1.79 17.45
N ASP A 199 -8.46 -1.72 16.13
CA ASP A 199 -7.67 -0.66 15.51
C ASP A 199 -8.39 0.70 15.62
N PRO A 200 -7.83 1.69 16.37
CA PRO A 200 -8.45 2.99 16.55
C PRO A 200 -8.12 4.01 15.45
N MET A 201 -7.15 3.71 14.58
CA MET A 201 -6.63 4.63 13.56
C MET A 201 -7.29 4.38 12.20
N VAL A 202 -7.27 3.12 11.76
CA VAL A 202 -7.97 2.65 10.58
C VAL A 202 -8.98 1.59 11.02
N PRO A 203 -10.27 1.95 11.17
CA PRO A 203 -11.26 1.03 11.69
C PRO A 203 -11.34 -0.27 10.89
N TYR A 204 -11.19 -1.40 11.56
CA TYR A 204 -11.31 -2.75 10.99
C TYR A 204 -12.57 -2.93 10.15
N GLN A 205 -13.63 -2.20 10.48
CA GLN A 205 -14.93 -2.31 9.82
C GLN A 205 -14.84 -2.12 8.29
N PHE A 206 -13.96 -1.23 7.79
CA PHE A 206 -13.81 -1.01 6.35
C PHE A 206 -13.29 -2.26 5.63
N THR A 207 -12.33 -2.97 6.23
CA THR A 207 -11.85 -4.24 5.67
C THR A 207 -12.92 -5.33 5.77
N ALA A 208 -13.64 -5.41 6.91
CA ALA A 208 -14.71 -6.37 7.11
C ALA A 208 -15.89 -6.14 6.14
N ASP A 209 -16.28 -4.89 5.91
CA ASP A 209 -17.34 -4.52 4.98
C ASP A 209 -16.95 -4.88 3.53
N PHE A 210 -15.72 -4.62 3.14
CA PHE A 210 -15.22 -5.04 1.83
C PHE A 210 -15.27 -6.56 1.65
N ILE A 211 -14.78 -7.33 2.64
CA ILE A 211 -14.85 -8.81 2.59
C ILE A 211 -16.30 -9.29 2.49
N THR A 212 -17.22 -8.65 3.22
CA THR A 212 -18.66 -8.98 3.13
C THR A 212 -19.20 -8.68 1.74
N GLN A 213 -18.95 -7.49 1.21
CA GLN A 213 -19.36 -7.07 -0.13
C GLN A 213 -18.93 -8.08 -1.20
N ILE A 214 -17.63 -8.43 -1.26
CA ILE A 214 -17.11 -9.33 -2.30
C ILE A 214 -17.56 -10.78 -2.14
N THR A 215 -17.94 -11.18 -0.92
CA THR A 215 -18.49 -12.51 -0.64
C THR A 215 -19.95 -12.60 -1.11
N GLU A 216 -20.75 -11.56 -0.84
CA GLU A 216 -22.14 -11.49 -1.25
C GLU A 216 -22.29 -11.33 -2.78
N ASP A 217 -21.42 -10.58 -3.43
CA ASP A 217 -21.43 -10.39 -4.89
C ASP A 217 -20.99 -11.62 -5.69
N GLU A 218 -20.42 -12.64 -5.02
CA GLU A 218 -19.88 -13.88 -5.64
C GLU A 218 -19.00 -13.62 -6.88
N THR A 219 -18.34 -12.45 -6.92
CA THR A 219 -17.59 -11.97 -8.08
C THR A 219 -16.37 -12.86 -8.34
N PRO A 220 -16.19 -13.45 -9.51
CA PRO A 220 -15.00 -14.29 -9.80
C PRO A 220 -13.68 -13.55 -9.62
N ALA A 221 -13.68 -12.22 -9.80
CA ALA A 221 -12.52 -11.35 -9.66
C ALA A 221 -11.94 -11.33 -8.23
N THR A 222 -12.71 -11.71 -7.20
CA THR A 222 -12.33 -11.59 -5.78
C THR A 222 -12.11 -12.92 -5.08
N LYS A 223 -12.15 -14.05 -5.80
CA LYS A 223 -12.04 -15.42 -5.22
C LYS A 223 -10.74 -15.70 -4.46
N GLN A 224 -9.68 -14.93 -4.71
CA GLN A 224 -8.38 -15.10 -4.07
C GLN A 224 -8.11 -13.99 -3.03
N VAL A 225 -9.16 -13.37 -2.51
CA VAL A 225 -9.06 -12.42 -1.40
C VAL A 225 -9.17 -13.16 -0.08
N THR A 226 -8.25 -12.89 0.84
CA THR A 226 -8.19 -13.53 2.16
C THR A 226 -7.94 -12.50 3.25
N LEU A 227 -8.35 -12.81 4.48
CA LEU A 227 -8.19 -11.93 5.64
C LEU A 227 -7.69 -12.73 6.85
N THR A 228 -6.59 -12.28 7.45
CA THR A 228 -6.18 -12.66 8.80
C THR A 228 -6.59 -11.56 9.79
N THR A 229 -7.36 -11.94 10.80
CA THR A 229 -7.86 -11.02 11.82
C THR A 229 -7.15 -11.26 13.14
N GLU A 230 -6.57 -10.20 13.73
CA GLU A 230 -6.04 -10.24 15.09
C GLU A 230 -7.09 -9.75 16.09
N ASN A 231 -7.61 -10.67 16.91
CA ASN A 231 -8.62 -10.31 17.92
C ASN A 231 -8.05 -9.35 18.96
N ASN A 232 -8.75 -8.22 19.19
CA ASN A 232 -8.31 -7.12 20.03
C ASN A 232 -6.98 -6.47 19.61
N GLY A 233 -6.46 -6.81 18.40
CA GLY A 233 -5.29 -6.18 17.82
C GLY A 233 -5.54 -4.69 17.60
N GLN A 234 -4.53 -3.89 17.94
CA GLN A 234 -4.52 -2.44 17.76
C GLN A 234 -3.90 -2.08 16.40
N HIS A 235 -3.62 -0.79 16.15
CA HIS A 235 -2.96 -0.31 14.93
C HIS A 235 -1.48 -0.72 14.88
N LYS A 236 -1.23 -2.02 14.77
CA LYS A 236 0.12 -2.60 14.81
C LYS A 236 0.18 -3.86 13.96
N VAL A 237 1.29 -4.04 13.26
CA VAL A 237 1.61 -5.26 12.51
C VAL A 237 2.51 -6.15 13.37
N SER A 238 2.13 -7.41 13.57
CA SER A 238 2.94 -8.39 14.30
C SER A 238 4.10 -8.92 13.44
N ASP A 239 5.11 -9.50 14.10
CA ASP A 239 6.21 -10.16 13.37
C ASP A 239 5.69 -11.35 12.56
N GLU A 240 4.65 -12.04 13.06
CA GLU A 240 3.99 -13.12 12.34
C GLU A 240 3.35 -12.63 11.04
N ALA A 241 2.62 -11.52 11.07
CA ALA A 241 2.03 -10.91 9.86
C ALA A 241 3.11 -10.47 8.84
N GLN A 242 4.30 -10.07 9.29
CA GLN A 242 5.42 -9.81 8.39
C GLN A 242 5.92 -11.08 7.69
N LEU A 243 6.02 -12.19 8.42
CA LEU A 243 6.43 -13.49 7.86
C LEU A 243 5.35 -14.08 6.93
N ASP A 244 4.07 -13.93 7.29
CA ASP A 244 2.94 -14.34 6.45
C ASP A 244 2.93 -13.55 5.13
N THR A 245 3.26 -12.26 5.17
CA THR A 245 3.45 -11.45 3.95
C THR A 245 4.49 -12.07 3.01
N VAL A 246 5.64 -12.50 3.56
CA VAL A 246 6.68 -13.15 2.75
C VAL A 246 6.19 -14.48 2.16
N THR A 247 5.52 -15.29 2.97
CA THR A 247 4.97 -16.58 2.55
C THR A 247 3.93 -16.39 1.44
N PHE A 248 3.04 -15.42 1.59
CA PHE A 248 2.02 -15.11 0.58
C PHE A 248 2.65 -14.63 -0.73
N MET A 249 3.64 -13.72 -0.67
CA MET A 249 4.38 -13.29 -1.87
C MET A 249 5.11 -14.47 -2.55
N GLN A 250 5.70 -15.40 -1.78
CA GLN A 250 6.35 -16.59 -2.35
C GLN A 250 5.39 -17.53 -3.05
N ALA A 251 4.17 -17.67 -2.53
CA ALA A 251 3.16 -18.55 -3.11
C ALA A 251 2.59 -18.03 -4.43
N HIS A 252 2.56 -16.69 -4.63
CA HIS A 252 1.83 -16.07 -5.73
C HIS A 252 2.70 -15.28 -6.72
N LEU A 253 3.98 -15.07 -6.43
CA LEU A 253 4.86 -14.23 -7.27
C LEU A 253 6.12 -14.95 -7.79
N LYS A 254 6.36 -16.19 -7.40
CA LYS A 254 7.50 -16.98 -7.87
C LYS A 254 7.19 -17.82 -9.11
#